data_643099e1dd0f61f66739c68e3de5c165
#
_entry.id   643099e1dd0f61f66739c68e3de5c165
#
_cell.length_a   1.000
_cell.length_b   1.000
_cell.length_c   1.000
_cell.angle_alpha   90.00
_cell.angle_beta   90.00
_cell.angle_gamma   90.00
#
_symmetry.space_group_name_H-M   'P 1'
#
loop_
_entity.id
_entity.type
_entity.pdbx_description
1 polymer ?
#
loop_
_entity_poly.entity_id
_entity_poly.type
_entity_poly.pdbx_seq_one_letter_code
_entity_poly.pdbx_strand_id
1 'polypeptide(L)'
;MGKRKRIRINIKRMAAFLLITAAVITSIILAICFYFESRPTELREPVSEVGAIPVITDFLPEGTAARPGQERKIKYIVIHETGNAGKNAHAASHNKYLHDIADSQLKSWHYTVDDHEIYYHIPDNEIAFHAGDGLNKDGGNLNGVGIEMCVNPENDYEQTLKNAAKLTAMLLEAYDLDLGSVKTHHD
;
A
#
# COMPACT_ATOMS: atom_id res chain seq x y z
N MET A 1 52.33 -19.42 51.24
CA MET A 1 50.86 -19.35 51.28
C MET A 1 50.41 -18.01 50.74
N GLY A 2 49.95 -17.98 49.53
CA GLY A 2 49.47 -16.72 48.86
C GLY A 2 48.08 -16.35 49.36
N LYS A 3 47.89 -15.12 49.85
CA LYS A 3 46.62 -14.57 50.27
C LYS A 3 45.73 -14.33 49.03
N ARG A 4 44.67 -15.11 48.85
CA ARG A 4 43.64 -14.86 47.83
C ARG A 4 42.96 -13.50 48.13
N LYS A 5 43.16 -12.48 47.28
CA LYS A 5 42.40 -11.23 47.33
C LYS A 5 40.92 -11.53 47.03
N ARG A 6 40.03 -11.33 48.00
CA ARG A 6 38.58 -11.38 47.77
C ARG A 6 38.18 -10.13 46.99
N ILE A 7 37.69 -10.31 45.77
CA ILE A 7 37.11 -9.25 44.97
C ILE A 7 35.78 -8.85 45.63
N ARG A 8 35.70 -7.66 46.20
CA ARG A 8 34.43 -7.10 46.72
C ARG A 8 33.66 -6.49 45.56
N ILE A 9 32.60 -7.16 45.09
CA ILE A 9 31.70 -6.64 44.05
C ILE A 9 30.88 -5.49 44.67
N ASN A 10 30.96 -4.32 44.07
CA ASN A 10 30.14 -3.17 44.45
C ASN A 10 28.75 -3.32 43.83
N ILE A 11 27.79 -3.82 44.60
CA ILE A 11 26.41 -4.13 44.15
C ILE A 11 25.74 -2.87 43.53
N LYS A 12 25.97 -1.67 44.07
CA LYS A 12 25.39 -0.42 43.52
C LYS A 12 25.93 -0.12 42.12
N ARG A 13 27.23 -0.30 41.88
CA ARG A 13 27.84 -0.11 40.57
C ARG A 13 27.36 -1.15 39.55
N MET A 14 27.23 -2.41 40.02
CA MET A 14 26.69 -3.48 39.17
C MET A 14 25.21 -3.22 38.80
N ALA A 15 24.40 -2.83 39.78
CA ALA A 15 22.99 -2.44 39.50
C ALA A 15 22.88 -1.27 38.54
N ALA A 16 23.70 -0.22 38.71
CA ALA A 16 23.74 0.91 37.79
C ALA A 16 24.18 0.49 36.36
N PHE A 17 25.18 -0.37 36.26
CA PHE A 17 25.63 -0.91 34.97
C PHE A 17 24.52 -1.71 34.31
N LEU A 18 23.82 -2.60 35.03
CA LEU A 18 22.69 -3.37 34.48
C LEU A 18 21.54 -2.48 34.03
N LEU A 19 21.21 -1.42 34.77
CA LEU A 19 20.18 -0.46 34.37
C LEU A 19 20.56 0.31 33.07
N ILE A 20 21.81 0.76 32.98
CA ILE A 20 22.30 1.45 31.79
C ILE A 20 22.28 0.53 30.57
N THR A 21 22.76 -0.71 30.73
CA THR A 21 22.74 -1.68 29.61
C THR A 21 21.31 -2.04 29.19
N ALA A 22 20.37 -2.20 30.13
CA ALA A 22 18.96 -2.44 29.81
C ALA A 22 18.36 -1.24 29.05
N ALA A 23 18.62 0.00 29.49
CA ALA A 23 18.14 1.20 28.81
C ALA A 23 18.68 1.32 27.38
N VAL A 24 19.98 1.03 27.17
CA VAL A 24 20.60 1.03 25.84
C VAL A 24 19.97 -0.03 24.94
N ILE A 25 19.79 -1.26 25.44
CA ILE A 25 19.16 -2.34 24.67
C ILE A 25 17.73 -1.96 24.28
N THR A 26 16.95 -1.42 25.23
CA THR A 26 15.57 -0.96 24.95
C THR A 26 15.55 0.13 23.88
N SER A 27 16.46 1.11 23.96
CA SER A 27 16.56 2.18 22.96
C SER A 27 16.92 1.64 21.57
N ILE A 28 17.81 0.67 21.48
CA ILE A 28 18.17 0.00 20.22
C ILE A 28 16.97 -0.76 19.65
N ILE A 29 16.24 -1.52 20.48
CA ILE A 29 15.04 -2.24 20.04
C ILE A 29 13.99 -1.26 19.51
N LEU A 30 13.70 -0.18 20.23
CA LEU A 30 12.75 0.83 19.79
C LEU A 30 13.18 1.49 18.47
N ALA A 31 14.46 1.80 18.31
CA ALA A 31 14.99 2.35 17.06
C ALA A 31 14.85 1.37 15.89
N ILE A 32 15.11 0.08 16.13
CA ILE A 32 14.92 -0.98 15.13
C ILE A 32 13.44 -1.12 14.77
N CYS A 33 12.54 -1.18 15.75
CA CYS A 33 11.10 -1.25 15.51
C CYS A 33 10.63 -0.03 14.70
N PHE A 34 11.03 1.18 15.08
CA PHE A 34 10.69 2.40 14.35
C PHE A 34 11.23 2.38 12.91
N TYR A 35 12.46 1.90 12.70
CA TYR A 35 13.05 1.77 11.38
C TYR A 35 12.23 0.83 10.49
N PHE A 36 11.84 -0.36 10.98
CA PHE A 36 11.02 -1.31 10.21
C PHE A 36 9.60 -0.80 9.97
N GLU A 37 9.02 -0.06 10.94
CA GLU A 37 7.68 0.51 10.79
C GLU A 37 7.62 1.66 9.78
N SER A 38 8.71 2.43 9.65
CA SER A 38 8.79 3.58 8.75
C SER A 38 9.21 3.25 7.31
N ARG A 39 9.68 2.02 7.06
CA ARG A 39 10.09 1.63 5.69
C ARG A 39 8.89 1.51 4.76
N PRO A 40 9.03 1.95 3.49
CA PRO A 40 8.06 1.61 2.45
C PRO A 40 7.86 0.09 2.36
N THR A 41 6.67 -0.32 1.93
CA THR A 41 6.42 -1.73 1.64
C THR A 41 7.26 -2.14 0.41
N GLU A 42 7.87 -3.30 0.47
CA GLU A 42 8.59 -3.85 -0.68
C GLU A 42 7.59 -4.16 -1.80
N LEU A 43 7.87 -3.65 -2.99
CA LEU A 43 7.01 -3.85 -4.14
C LEU A 43 7.14 -5.31 -4.63
N ARG A 44 6.01 -5.95 -4.84
CA ARG A 44 5.99 -7.25 -5.52
C ARG A 44 6.12 -7.07 -7.03
N GLU A 45 6.63 -8.09 -7.71
CA GLU A 45 6.64 -8.11 -9.17
C GLU A 45 5.21 -8.08 -9.73
N PRO A 46 4.96 -7.28 -10.78
CA PRO A 46 3.67 -7.27 -11.46
C PRO A 46 3.30 -8.66 -11.99
N VAL A 47 2.06 -9.04 -11.82
CA VAL A 47 1.53 -10.29 -12.38
C VAL A 47 0.85 -10.02 -13.71
N SER A 48 0.84 -11.00 -14.60
CA SER A 48 0.15 -10.93 -15.89
C SER A 48 -1.32 -11.35 -15.82
N GLU A 49 -1.74 -11.99 -14.72
CA GLU A 49 -3.12 -12.43 -14.52
C GLU A 49 -3.47 -12.57 -13.03
N VAL A 50 -4.74 -12.43 -12.70
CA VAL A 50 -5.33 -12.68 -11.39
C VAL A 50 -6.47 -13.70 -11.54
N GLY A 51 -6.20 -14.95 -11.16
CA GLY A 51 -7.06 -16.07 -11.51
C GLY A 51 -7.18 -16.19 -13.01
N ALA A 52 -8.00 -16.14 -13.81
CA ALA A 52 -7.97 -16.18 -15.28
C ALA A 52 -8.20 -14.80 -15.92
N ILE A 53 -8.02 -13.71 -15.16
CA ILE A 53 -8.28 -12.35 -15.64
C ILE A 53 -6.94 -11.71 -15.99
N PRO A 54 -6.76 -11.21 -17.24
CA PRO A 54 -5.52 -10.57 -17.64
C PRO A 54 -5.30 -9.27 -16.86
N VAL A 55 -4.04 -9.03 -16.46
CA VAL A 55 -3.57 -7.78 -15.86
C VAL A 55 -2.63 -7.10 -16.85
N ILE A 56 -3.03 -5.91 -17.28
CA ILE A 56 -2.25 -5.07 -18.19
C ILE A 56 -1.53 -4.02 -17.33
N THR A 57 -0.21 -4.17 -17.21
CA THR A 57 0.63 -3.18 -16.54
C THR A 57 0.95 -2.05 -17.51
N ASP A 58 0.43 -0.87 -17.24
CA ASP A 58 0.67 0.35 -18.01
C ASP A 58 0.80 1.52 -17.06
N PHE A 59 2.01 1.67 -16.50
CA PHE A 59 2.27 2.69 -15.48
C PHE A 59 2.25 4.10 -16.04
N LEU A 60 1.60 4.98 -15.29
CA LEU A 60 1.69 6.42 -15.52
C LEU A 60 3.15 6.88 -15.47
N PRO A 61 3.55 7.89 -16.22
CA PRO A 61 4.90 8.44 -16.17
C PRO A 61 5.22 8.93 -14.75
N GLU A 62 6.37 8.51 -14.22
CA GLU A 62 6.85 8.94 -12.91
C GLU A 62 7.22 10.43 -12.92
N GLY A 63 7.03 11.10 -11.80
CA GLY A 63 7.29 12.53 -11.64
C GLY A 63 6.17 13.43 -12.16
N THR A 64 5.05 12.87 -12.60
CA THR A 64 3.85 13.63 -12.99
C THR A 64 3.00 14.01 -11.79
N ALA A 65 2.02 14.90 -11.98
CA ALA A 65 1.07 15.28 -10.93
C ALA A 65 0.27 14.07 -10.42
N ALA A 66 -0.11 13.15 -11.31
CA ALA A 66 -0.85 11.93 -10.96
C ALA A 66 0.03 10.85 -10.29
N ARG A 67 1.32 10.77 -10.63
CA ARG A 67 2.29 9.81 -10.08
C ARG A 67 3.59 10.50 -9.69
N PRO A 68 3.68 11.06 -8.48
CA PRO A 68 4.91 11.73 -8.00
C PRO A 68 6.07 10.77 -7.71
N GLY A 69 5.87 9.45 -7.71
CA GLY A 69 6.90 8.45 -7.42
C GLY A 69 7.26 8.35 -5.94
N GLN A 70 6.38 8.82 -5.05
CA GLN A 70 6.64 8.75 -3.61
C GLN A 70 6.25 7.39 -3.05
N GLU A 71 7.24 6.62 -2.61
CA GLU A 71 7.02 5.35 -1.94
C GLU A 71 6.43 5.50 -0.52
N ARG A 72 5.65 4.51 -0.10
CA ARG A 72 4.97 4.50 1.19
C ARG A 72 4.74 3.07 1.72
N LYS A 73 4.28 2.98 2.98
CA LYS A 73 3.83 1.71 3.56
C LYS A 73 2.37 1.45 3.17
N ILE A 74 2.07 0.24 2.70
CA ILE A 74 0.71 -0.20 2.41
C ILE A 74 0.06 -0.63 3.73
N LYS A 75 -1.13 -0.09 4.03
CA LYS A 75 -1.93 -0.43 5.21
C LYS A 75 -3.37 -0.84 4.87
N TYR A 76 -3.88 -0.39 3.72
CA TYR A 76 -5.26 -0.58 3.29
C TYR A 76 -5.34 -1.00 1.84
N ILE A 77 -6.44 -1.68 1.50
CA ILE A 77 -6.94 -1.80 0.13
C ILE A 77 -8.25 -1.01 0.10
N VAL A 78 -8.33 0.00 -0.75
CA VAL A 78 -9.50 0.90 -0.82
C VAL A 78 -10.28 0.63 -2.09
N ILE A 79 -11.53 0.22 -1.94
CA ILE A 79 -12.41 -0.14 -3.05
C ILE A 79 -13.31 1.05 -3.39
N HIS A 80 -13.32 1.39 -4.67
CA HIS A 80 -14.14 2.46 -5.25
C HIS A 80 -14.93 1.94 -6.44
N GLU A 81 -15.95 2.69 -6.81
CA GLU A 81 -16.56 2.62 -8.13
C GLU A 81 -16.13 3.85 -8.93
N THR A 82 -15.83 3.66 -10.22
CA THR A 82 -15.41 4.76 -11.10
C THR A 82 -16.43 5.90 -11.19
N GLY A 83 -17.68 5.64 -10.81
CA GLY A 83 -18.79 6.59 -10.94
C GLY A 83 -19.10 7.00 -12.38
N ASN A 84 -18.48 6.35 -13.36
CA ASN A 84 -18.63 6.67 -14.78
C ASN A 84 -19.56 5.68 -15.47
N ALA A 85 -20.85 6.00 -15.53
CA ALA A 85 -21.88 5.23 -16.24
C ALA A 85 -21.93 5.56 -17.76
N GLY A 86 -20.91 6.18 -18.32
CA GLY A 86 -20.82 6.46 -19.74
C GLY A 86 -20.59 5.18 -20.56
N LYS A 87 -21.09 5.16 -21.80
CA LYS A 87 -20.79 4.06 -22.73
C LYS A 87 -19.28 3.96 -22.98
N ASN A 88 -18.80 2.72 -23.11
CA ASN A 88 -17.39 2.41 -23.33
C ASN A 88 -16.45 2.87 -22.20
N ALA A 89 -16.96 3.13 -20.98
CA ALA A 89 -16.12 3.48 -19.83
C ALA A 89 -15.49 2.22 -19.18
N HIS A 90 -14.83 1.40 -20.00
CA HIS A 90 -14.11 0.19 -19.60
C HIS A 90 -12.77 0.51 -18.92
N ALA A 91 -12.09 -0.50 -18.38
CA ALA A 91 -10.80 -0.34 -17.72
C ALA A 91 -9.75 0.31 -18.64
N ALA A 92 -9.68 -0.09 -19.92
CA ALA A 92 -8.80 0.54 -20.91
C ALA A 92 -9.08 2.03 -21.13
N SER A 93 -10.34 2.44 -21.09
CA SER A 93 -10.72 3.86 -21.24
C SER A 93 -10.28 4.69 -20.04
N HIS A 94 -10.37 4.14 -18.84
CA HIS A 94 -9.86 4.78 -17.62
C HIS A 94 -8.34 4.84 -17.61
N ASN A 95 -7.65 3.81 -18.12
CA ASN A 95 -6.21 3.86 -18.33
C ASN A 95 -5.82 5.05 -19.22
N LYS A 96 -6.44 5.14 -20.39
CA LYS A 96 -6.20 6.26 -21.31
C LYS A 96 -6.48 7.61 -20.62
N TYR A 97 -7.60 7.73 -19.90
CA TYR A 97 -7.95 8.95 -19.16
C TYR A 97 -6.87 9.35 -18.16
N LEU A 98 -6.34 8.41 -17.37
CA LEU A 98 -5.28 8.69 -16.42
C LEU A 98 -4.00 9.19 -17.10
N HIS A 99 -3.60 8.59 -18.22
CA HIS A 99 -2.47 9.07 -19.02
C HIS A 99 -2.71 10.48 -19.58
N ASP A 100 -3.92 10.77 -20.07
CA ASP A 100 -4.28 12.09 -20.64
C ASP A 100 -4.21 13.21 -19.57
N ILE A 101 -4.47 12.92 -18.29
CA ILE A 101 -4.48 13.92 -17.21
C ILE A 101 -3.20 13.89 -16.35
N ALA A 102 -2.28 12.96 -16.57
CA ALA A 102 -1.18 12.67 -15.67
C ALA A 102 -0.36 13.89 -15.24
N ASP A 103 -0.04 14.78 -16.16
CA ASP A 103 0.76 15.99 -15.91
C ASP A 103 -0.04 17.12 -15.23
N SER A 104 -1.36 17.10 -15.30
CA SER A 104 -2.20 18.26 -15.00
C SER A 104 -3.09 18.11 -13.77
N GLN A 105 -3.34 16.89 -13.29
CA GLN A 105 -4.27 16.64 -12.20
C GLN A 105 -3.70 15.74 -11.11
N LEU A 106 -3.98 16.08 -9.85
CA LEU A 106 -3.76 15.25 -8.67
C LEU A 106 -4.91 14.23 -8.55
N LYS A 107 -4.97 13.30 -9.50
CA LYS A 107 -5.99 12.25 -9.56
C LYS A 107 -5.41 11.00 -10.17
N SER A 108 -5.45 9.89 -9.41
CA SER A 108 -4.91 8.60 -9.83
C SER A 108 -5.36 7.50 -8.88
N TRP A 109 -5.22 6.27 -9.31
CA TRP A 109 -5.45 5.05 -8.52
C TRP A 109 -4.55 3.94 -9.03
N HIS A 110 -4.46 2.83 -8.28
CA HIS A 110 -3.53 1.76 -8.61
C HIS A 110 -4.10 0.80 -9.67
N TYR A 111 -5.37 0.43 -9.54
CA TYR A 111 -6.01 -0.53 -10.44
C TYR A 111 -7.37 -0.05 -10.93
N THR A 112 -7.66 -0.30 -12.21
CA THR A 112 -9.03 -0.30 -12.72
C THR A 112 -9.42 -1.73 -13.10
N VAL A 113 -10.60 -2.15 -12.67
CA VAL A 113 -11.13 -3.50 -12.88
C VAL A 113 -12.46 -3.42 -13.63
N ASP A 114 -12.62 -4.23 -14.67
CA ASP A 114 -13.91 -4.49 -15.30
C ASP A 114 -14.22 -6.00 -15.36
N ASP A 115 -15.19 -6.42 -16.15
CA ASP A 115 -15.65 -7.79 -16.21
C ASP A 115 -14.67 -8.74 -16.93
N HIS A 116 -13.66 -8.25 -17.64
CA HIS A 116 -12.76 -9.06 -18.46
C HIS A 116 -11.27 -8.73 -18.32
N GLU A 117 -10.88 -7.55 -17.78
CA GLU A 117 -9.47 -7.16 -17.65
C GLU A 117 -9.22 -6.27 -16.42
N ILE A 118 -7.96 -6.17 -16.06
CA ILE A 118 -7.46 -5.30 -14.99
C ILE A 118 -6.33 -4.45 -15.55
N TYR A 119 -6.38 -3.13 -15.36
CA TYR A 119 -5.25 -2.25 -15.61
C TYR A 119 -4.53 -1.90 -14.32
N TYR A 120 -3.19 -1.94 -14.33
CA TYR A 120 -2.32 -1.59 -13.23
C TYR A 120 -1.53 -0.33 -13.60
N HIS A 121 -1.87 0.80 -12.94
CA HIS A 121 -1.45 2.16 -13.33
C HIS A 121 -0.30 2.73 -12.52
N ILE A 122 -0.18 2.37 -11.24
CA ILE A 122 0.82 2.89 -10.31
C ILE A 122 1.33 1.75 -9.44
N PRO A 123 2.67 1.61 -9.22
CA PRO A 123 3.21 0.62 -8.30
C PRO A 123 2.54 0.64 -6.94
N ASP A 124 2.21 -0.54 -6.39
CA ASP A 124 1.41 -0.66 -5.17
C ASP A 124 1.98 0.09 -3.98
N ASN A 125 3.31 0.23 -3.88
CA ASN A 125 3.99 0.92 -2.79
C ASN A 125 4.18 2.42 -3.01
N GLU A 126 3.69 2.99 -4.10
CA GLU A 126 3.65 4.43 -4.34
C GLU A 126 2.31 5.05 -3.90
N ILE A 127 2.29 6.34 -3.62
CA ILE A 127 1.05 7.08 -3.34
C ILE A 127 0.22 7.26 -4.61
N ALA A 128 -1.12 7.30 -4.44
CA ALA A 128 -2.06 7.67 -5.49
C ALA A 128 -3.16 8.58 -4.92
N PHE A 129 -3.85 9.33 -5.77
CA PHE A 129 -4.82 10.34 -5.36
C PHE A 129 -6.25 9.89 -5.67
N HIS A 130 -6.79 8.94 -4.88
CA HIS A 130 -8.11 8.31 -5.09
C HIS A 130 -9.11 8.53 -3.95
N ALA A 131 -8.62 8.82 -2.71
CA ALA A 131 -9.48 8.87 -1.54
C ALA A 131 -10.02 10.28 -1.21
N GLY A 132 -9.59 11.32 -1.95
CA GLY A 132 -10.06 12.68 -1.71
C GLY A 132 -9.59 13.32 -0.39
N ASP A 133 -8.67 12.68 0.33
CA ASP A 133 -8.18 13.06 1.66
C ASP A 133 -6.86 13.86 1.65
N GLY A 134 -6.41 14.27 0.47
CA GLY A 134 -5.14 14.96 0.29
C GLY A 134 -3.96 14.07 0.66
N LEU A 135 -3.08 14.57 1.53
CA LEU A 135 -1.95 13.82 2.11
C LEU A 135 -2.15 13.59 3.60
N ASN A 136 -3.35 13.18 4.00
CA ASN A 136 -3.63 12.81 5.38
C ASN A 136 -2.77 11.60 5.76
N LYS A 137 -2.00 11.71 6.85
CA LYS A 137 -1.06 10.68 7.31
C LYS A 137 -1.71 9.31 7.58
N ASP A 138 -3.01 9.30 7.89
CA ASP A 138 -3.79 8.08 8.15
C ASP A 138 -4.78 7.77 7.02
N GLY A 139 -4.73 8.53 5.92
CA GLY A 139 -5.68 8.46 4.81
C GLY A 139 -5.34 7.46 3.72
N GLY A 140 -6.29 7.24 2.82
CA GLY A 140 -6.20 6.28 1.73
C GLY A 140 -5.14 6.64 0.70
N ASN A 141 -4.97 7.92 0.36
CA ASN A 141 -3.97 8.34 -0.63
C ASN A 141 -2.54 7.97 -0.20
N LEU A 142 -2.20 8.13 1.10
CA LEU A 142 -0.88 7.80 1.63
C LEU A 142 -0.71 6.34 2.05
N ASN A 143 -1.79 5.59 2.29
CA ASN A 143 -1.64 4.26 2.90
C ASN A 143 -2.42 3.16 2.15
N GLY A 144 -3.26 3.52 1.19
CA GLY A 144 -4.17 2.58 0.54
C GLY A 144 -3.80 2.26 -0.91
N VAL A 145 -3.93 0.99 -1.31
CA VAL A 145 -3.97 0.60 -2.72
C VAL A 145 -5.40 0.83 -3.22
N GLY A 146 -5.60 1.81 -4.10
CA GLY A 146 -6.93 2.13 -4.66
C GLY A 146 -7.28 1.23 -5.83
N ILE A 147 -8.46 0.61 -5.77
CA ILE A 147 -9.06 -0.22 -6.82
C ILE A 147 -10.35 0.45 -7.26
N GLU A 148 -10.46 0.79 -8.53
CA GLU A 148 -11.65 1.37 -9.15
C GLU A 148 -12.40 0.33 -9.99
N MET A 149 -13.65 0.05 -9.66
CA MET A 149 -14.51 -0.88 -10.38
C MET A 149 -15.33 -0.13 -11.45
N CYS A 150 -15.32 -0.61 -12.68
CA CYS A 150 -16.13 -0.06 -13.75
C CYS A 150 -17.63 -0.30 -13.53
N VAL A 151 -18.43 0.72 -13.83
CA VAL A 151 -19.90 0.72 -13.66
C VAL A 151 -20.65 1.11 -14.94
N ASN A 152 -19.99 1.07 -16.09
CA ASN A 152 -20.61 1.37 -17.38
C ASN A 152 -21.66 0.32 -17.78
N PRO A 153 -22.67 0.66 -18.58
CA PRO A 153 -23.81 -0.20 -18.85
C PRO A 153 -23.49 -1.47 -19.67
N GLU A 154 -22.35 -1.50 -20.38
CA GLU A 154 -21.90 -2.68 -21.12
C GLU A 154 -21.14 -3.68 -20.25
N ASN A 155 -20.77 -3.28 -19.03
CA ASN A 155 -19.99 -4.08 -18.10
C ASN A 155 -20.87 -5.05 -17.30
N ASP A 156 -20.48 -6.33 -17.19
CA ASP A 156 -21.07 -7.26 -16.22
C ASP A 156 -20.55 -6.90 -14.83
N TYR A 157 -21.30 -6.09 -14.11
CA TYR A 157 -20.90 -5.60 -12.80
C TYR A 157 -20.72 -6.73 -11.76
N GLU A 158 -21.51 -7.81 -11.85
CA GLU A 158 -21.33 -8.97 -10.95
C GLU A 158 -19.99 -9.67 -11.22
N GLN A 159 -19.60 -9.78 -12.48
CA GLN A 159 -18.28 -10.32 -12.84
C GLN A 159 -17.16 -9.37 -12.40
N THR A 160 -17.33 -8.06 -12.56
CA THR A 160 -16.39 -7.04 -12.08
C THR A 160 -16.17 -7.13 -10.56
N LEU A 161 -17.23 -7.31 -9.77
CA LEU A 161 -17.13 -7.55 -8.32
C LEU A 161 -16.31 -8.80 -7.99
N LYS A 162 -16.52 -9.89 -8.73
CA LYS A 162 -15.75 -11.14 -8.55
C LYS A 162 -14.28 -10.93 -8.90
N ASN A 163 -13.99 -10.17 -9.94
CA ASN A 163 -12.63 -9.87 -10.37
C ASN A 163 -11.92 -8.97 -9.35
N ALA A 164 -12.58 -7.92 -8.87
CA ALA A 164 -12.06 -7.03 -7.83
C ALA A 164 -11.82 -7.80 -6.51
N ALA A 165 -12.70 -8.73 -6.13
CA ALA A 165 -12.53 -9.57 -4.96
C ALA A 165 -11.30 -10.49 -5.07
N LYS A 166 -11.03 -11.08 -6.26
CA LYS A 166 -9.83 -11.89 -6.50
C LYS A 166 -8.56 -11.04 -6.42
N LEU A 167 -8.55 -9.85 -7.04
CA LEU A 167 -7.43 -8.90 -6.95
C LEU A 167 -7.19 -8.50 -5.49
N THR A 168 -8.25 -8.14 -4.76
CA THR A 168 -8.17 -7.79 -3.33
C THR A 168 -7.58 -8.93 -2.50
N ALA A 169 -8.04 -10.16 -2.68
CA ALA A 169 -7.52 -11.33 -1.95
C ALA A 169 -6.02 -11.54 -2.23
N MET A 170 -5.60 -11.41 -3.48
CA MET A 170 -4.19 -11.51 -3.86
C MET A 170 -3.33 -10.40 -3.21
N LEU A 171 -3.83 -9.15 -3.16
CA LEU A 171 -3.11 -8.05 -2.53
C LEU A 171 -3.03 -8.21 -1.01
N LEU A 172 -4.10 -8.67 -0.35
CA LEU A 172 -4.08 -8.98 1.08
C LEU A 172 -3.01 -10.03 1.41
N GLU A 173 -2.94 -11.11 0.62
CA GLU A 173 -1.92 -12.16 0.78
C GLU A 173 -0.52 -11.61 0.52
N ALA A 174 -0.33 -10.86 -0.58
CA ALA A 174 0.96 -10.34 -0.99
C ALA A 174 1.58 -9.37 0.02
N TYR A 175 0.75 -8.62 0.75
CA TYR A 175 1.20 -7.58 1.70
C TYR A 175 0.93 -7.92 3.16
N ASP A 176 0.59 -9.18 3.46
CA ASP A 176 0.31 -9.67 4.83
C ASP A 176 -0.73 -8.80 5.55
N LEU A 177 -1.81 -8.49 4.85
CA LEU A 177 -2.93 -7.70 5.36
C LEU A 177 -4.14 -8.61 5.67
N ASP A 178 -4.94 -8.22 6.63
CA ASP A 178 -6.19 -8.90 6.97
C ASP A 178 -7.42 -8.25 6.31
N LEU A 179 -8.59 -8.87 6.43
CA LEU A 179 -9.85 -8.33 5.90
C LEU A 179 -10.24 -6.99 6.52
N GLY A 180 -9.81 -6.68 7.73
CA GLY A 180 -10.03 -5.38 8.36
C GLY A 180 -9.28 -4.24 7.68
N SER A 181 -8.29 -4.57 6.84
CA SER A 181 -7.54 -3.61 6.01
C SER A 181 -8.27 -3.24 4.72
N VAL A 182 -9.36 -3.92 4.35
CA VAL A 182 -10.21 -3.53 3.21
C VAL A 182 -11.14 -2.41 3.64
N LYS A 183 -11.11 -1.31 2.90
CA LYS A 183 -11.90 -0.11 3.13
C LYS A 183 -12.74 0.23 1.92
N THR A 184 -13.82 0.94 2.14
CA THR A 184 -14.62 1.57 1.07
C THR A 184 -14.36 3.09 1.07
N HIS A 185 -14.85 3.79 0.05
CA HIS A 185 -14.74 5.26 -0.02
C HIS A 185 -15.39 5.99 1.18
N HIS A 186 -16.24 5.31 1.94
CA HIS A 186 -17.01 5.89 3.06
C HIS A 186 -16.43 5.55 4.45
N ASP A 187 -15.32 4.82 4.52
CA ASP A 187 -14.68 4.38 5.79
C ASP A 187 -13.65 5.41 6.36
#